data_c6318e1e4dd858579e80fa06e3874737
#
_entry.id   c6318e1e4dd858579e80fa06e3874737
#
_cell.length_a   1.000
_cell.length_b   1.000
_cell.length_c   1.000
_cell.angle_alpha   90.00
_cell.angle_beta   90.00
_cell.angle_gamma   90.00
#
_symmetry.space_group_name_H-M   'P 1'
#
loop_
_entity.id
_entity.type
_entity.pdbx_description
1 polymer ?
#
loop_
_entity_poly.entity_id
_entity_poly.type
_entity_poly.pdbx_seq_one_letter_code
_entity_poly.pdbx_strand_id
1 'polypeptide(L)'
;MKEKIIEKYLVQRVKDLGGRAYKFTSPAHRGVADRVVCLPNGQTWFIELKAPDGRLSEMQKIFASDMALMNQKYACLWSKEQIDGRIIEAVSN
;
A
#
# COMPACT_ATOMS: atom_id res chain seq x y z
N MET A 1 16.26 3.76 6.52
CA MET A 1 14.96 4.17 7.08
C MET A 1 14.15 2.91 7.40
N LYS A 2 13.48 2.89 8.53
CA LYS A 2 12.70 1.70 8.95
C LYS A 2 11.36 1.67 8.25
N GLU A 3 10.85 0.47 7.99
CA GLU A 3 9.55 0.24 7.38
C GLU A 3 8.43 0.98 8.13
N LYS A 4 8.48 0.98 9.47
CA LYS A 4 7.49 1.64 10.31
C LYS A 4 7.36 3.15 10.01
N ILE A 5 8.49 3.80 9.71
CA ILE A 5 8.51 5.23 9.36
C ILE A 5 7.84 5.46 8.01
N ILE A 6 8.10 4.57 7.06
CA ILE A 6 7.49 4.63 5.73
C ILE A 6 5.98 4.41 5.83
N GLU A 7 5.56 3.45 6.65
CA GLU A 7 4.12 3.20 6.87
C GLU A 7 3.42 4.40 7.49
N LYS A 8 4.02 5.02 8.50
CA LYS A 8 3.47 6.23 9.12
C LYS A 8 3.31 7.37 8.12
N TYR A 9 4.29 7.51 7.25
CA TYR A 9 4.26 8.53 6.21
C TYR A 9 3.08 8.29 5.25
N LEU A 10 2.87 7.07 4.83
CA LEU A 10 1.71 6.73 3.98
C LEU A 10 0.40 7.14 4.65
N VAL A 11 0.21 6.75 5.91
CA VAL A 11 -1.03 7.05 6.64
C VAL A 11 -1.29 8.55 6.67
N GLN A 12 -0.25 9.35 6.96
CA GLN A 12 -0.40 10.81 7.05
C GLN A 12 -0.66 11.43 5.68
N ARG A 13 0.08 11.01 4.64
CA ARG A 13 -0.09 11.56 3.30
C ARG A 13 -1.48 11.27 2.73
N VAL A 14 -1.97 10.05 2.92
CA VAL A 14 -3.31 9.69 2.48
C VAL A 14 -4.36 10.54 3.20
N LYS A 15 -4.18 10.73 4.50
CA LYS A 15 -5.09 11.58 5.29
C LYS A 15 -5.07 13.02 4.79
N ASP A 16 -3.89 13.57 4.51
CA ASP A 16 -3.74 14.95 4.00
C ASP A 16 -4.48 15.14 2.67
N LEU A 17 -4.58 14.10 1.88
CA LEU A 17 -5.23 14.13 0.57
C LEU A 17 -6.72 13.77 0.63
N GLY A 18 -7.27 13.61 1.82
CA GLY A 18 -8.70 13.36 2.01
C GLY A 18 -9.10 11.90 2.04
N GLY A 19 -8.13 10.98 2.05
CA GLY A 19 -8.39 9.54 2.11
C GLY A 19 -8.14 8.95 3.48
N ARG A 20 -8.11 7.63 3.55
CA ARG A 20 -7.79 6.86 4.75
C ARG A 20 -6.98 5.64 4.38
N ALA A 21 -5.97 5.33 5.20
CA ALA A 21 -5.18 4.11 5.09
C ALA A 21 -5.51 3.21 6.28
N TYR A 22 -6.38 2.25 6.06
CA TYR A 22 -6.80 1.33 7.10
C TYR A 22 -5.81 0.19 7.26
N LYS A 23 -5.55 -0.22 8.48
CA LYS A 23 -4.73 -1.40 8.75
C LYS A 23 -5.44 -2.63 8.20
N PHE A 24 -4.72 -3.47 7.46
CA PHE A 24 -5.28 -4.66 6.87
C PHE A 24 -4.64 -5.91 7.46
N THR A 25 -5.46 -6.78 8.01
CA THR A 25 -5.03 -8.10 8.50
C THR A 25 -6.02 -9.15 8.05
N SER A 26 -5.53 -10.37 7.83
CA SER A 26 -6.39 -11.50 7.48
C SER A 26 -5.87 -12.75 8.19
N PRO A 27 -6.56 -13.23 9.22
CA PRO A 27 -6.10 -14.42 9.94
C PRO A 27 -5.99 -15.66 9.06
N ALA A 28 -6.83 -15.77 8.04
CA ALA A 28 -6.88 -16.94 7.16
C ALA A 28 -5.87 -16.87 6.00
N HIS A 29 -5.35 -15.68 5.68
CA HIS A 29 -4.49 -15.48 4.52
C HIS A 29 -3.25 -14.71 4.90
N ARG A 30 -2.11 -15.37 4.94
CA ARG A 30 -0.82 -14.71 5.18
C ARG A 30 -0.39 -13.93 3.95
N GLY A 31 0.40 -12.90 4.17
CA GLY A 31 0.99 -12.13 3.08
C GLY A 31 0.08 -11.06 2.50
N VAL A 32 -1.08 -10.80 3.10
CA VAL A 32 -1.91 -9.68 2.65
C VAL A 32 -1.17 -8.36 2.84
N ALA A 33 -1.55 -7.33 2.07
CA ALA A 33 -0.93 -6.01 2.14
C ALA A 33 -1.10 -5.39 3.53
N ASP A 34 -0.21 -4.45 3.86
CA ASP A 34 -0.23 -3.77 5.17
C ASP A 34 -1.46 -2.88 5.33
N ARG A 35 -1.87 -2.22 4.26
CA ARG A 35 -2.91 -1.19 4.31
C ARG A 35 -3.90 -1.32 3.16
N VAL A 36 -5.17 -1.02 3.46
CA VAL A 36 -6.19 -0.74 2.45
C VAL A 36 -6.35 0.77 2.43
N VAL A 37 -6.07 1.39 1.29
CA VAL A 37 -6.11 2.83 1.12
C VAL A 37 -7.35 3.20 0.31
N CYS A 38 -8.23 4.01 0.93
CA CYS A 38 -9.43 4.51 0.27
C CYS A 38 -9.21 5.98 -0.06
N LEU A 39 -9.27 6.32 -1.34
CA LEU A 39 -9.03 7.69 -1.82
C LEU A 39 -10.34 8.42 -2.09
N PRO A 40 -10.34 9.77 -2.02
CA PRO A 40 -11.57 10.54 -2.18
C PRO A 40 -12.19 10.48 -3.57
N ASN A 41 -11.43 10.02 -4.58
CA ASN A 41 -11.96 9.81 -5.93
C ASN A 41 -12.61 8.43 -6.12
N GLY A 42 -12.79 7.68 -5.03
CA GLY A 42 -13.43 6.36 -5.08
C GLY A 42 -12.50 5.19 -5.33
N GLN A 43 -11.20 5.43 -5.53
CA GLN A 43 -10.25 4.34 -5.73
C GLN A 43 -9.87 3.70 -4.41
N THR A 44 -9.72 2.37 -4.43
CA THR A 44 -9.25 1.58 -3.30
C THR A 44 -7.97 0.86 -3.72
N TRP A 45 -6.92 0.99 -2.91
CA TRP A 45 -5.62 0.39 -3.17
C TRP A 45 -5.20 -0.51 -2.03
N PHE A 46 -4.55 -1.63 -2.37
CA PHE A 46 -3.85 -2.47 -1.39
C PHE A 46 -2.38 -2.07 -1.44
N ILE A 47 -1.84 -1.62 -0.33
CA ILE A 47 -0.48 -1.08 -0.27
C ILE A 47 0.37 -1.88 0.72
N GLU A 48 1.48 -2.41 0.22
CA GLU A 48 2.52 -3.06 1.03
C GLU A 48 3.66 -2.08 1.20
N LEU A 49 4.17 -1.93 2.43
CA LEU A 49 5.30 -1.04 2.72
C LEU A 49 6.52 -1.87 3.08
N LYS A 50 7.67 -1.48 2.56
CA LYS A 50 8.95 -2.12 2.85
C LYS A 50 10.01 -1.08 3.15
N ALA A 51 10.97 -1.44 4.02
CA ALA A 51 12.20 -0.65 4.16
C ALA A 51 12.96 -0.68 2.83
N PRO A 52 13.86 0.29 2.57
CA PRO A 52 14.55 0.38 1.28
C PRO A 52 15.29 -0.89 0.85
N ASP A 53 15.78 -1.69 1.81
CA ASP A 53 16.45 -2.96 1.55
C ASP A 53 15.52 -4.17 1.73
N GLY A 54 14.24 -3.94 2.04
CA GLY A 54 13.30 -5.01 2.29
C GLY A 54 12.84 -5.70 1.01
N ARG A 55 12.41 -6.96 1.15
CA ARG A 55 11.91 -7.77 0.03
C ARG A 55 10.59 -8.42 0.40
N LEU A 56 9.76 -8.65 -0.60
CA LEU A 56 8.51 -9.40 -0.40
C LEU A 56 8.82 -10.84 -0.04
N SER A 57 8.12 -11.37 0.96
CA SER A 57 8.13 -12.80 1.26
C SER A 57 7.40 -13.56 0.14
N GLU A 58 7.54 -14.89 0.12
CA GLU A 58 6.82 -15.71 -0.86
C GLU A 58 5.30 -15.53 -0.76
N MET A 59 4.77 -15.48 0.46
CA MET A 59 3.32 -15.27 0.65
C MET A 59 2.88 -13.88 0.19
N GLN A 60 3.72 -12.86 0.39
CA GLN A 60 3.42 -11.50 -0.08
C GLN A 60 3.44 -11.42 -1.60
N LYS A 61 4.35 -12.17 -2.25
CA LYS A 61 4.39 -12.25 -3.71
C LYS A 61 3.12 -12.92 -4.27
N ILE A 62 2.63 -13.95 -3.59
CA ILE A 62 1.39 -14.63 -3.97
C ILE A 62 0.22 -13.65 -3.89
N PHE A 63 0.13 -12.90 -2.80
CA PHE A 63 -0.93 -11.90 -2.65
C PHE A 63 -0.88 -10.86 -3.77
N ALA A 64 0.32 -10.33 -4.07
CA ALA A 64 0.49 -9.35 -5.14
C ALA A 64 0.06 -9.92 -6.50
N SER A 65 0.44 -11.17 -6.77
CA SER A 65 0.06 -11.86 -8.00
C SER A 65 -1.46 -12.04 -8.10
N ASP A 66 -2.09 -12.43 -7.00
CA ASP A 66 -3.56 -12.60 -6.96
C ASP A 66 -4.27 -11.26 -7.23
N MET A 67 -3.77 -10.16 -6.66
CA MET A 67 -4.32 -8.83 -6.91
C MET A 67 -4.24 -8.48 -8.39
N ALA A 68 -3.09 -8.75 -9.01
CA ALA A 68 -2.90 -8.49 -10.44
C ALA A 68 -3.87 -9.33 -11.29
N LEU A 69 -4.02 -10.60 -10.97
CA LEU A 69 -4.93 -11.50 -11.70
C LEU A 69 -6.39 -11.07 -11.60
N MET A 70 -6.77 -10.46 -10.49
CA MET A 70 -8.13 -9.97 -10.27
C MET A 70 -8.31 -8.50 -10.65
N ASN A 71 -7.30 -7.89 -11.27
CA ASN A 71 -7.31 -6.50 -11.70
C ASN A 71 -7.56 -5.52 -10.54
N GLN A 72 -7.07 -5.87 -9.35
CA GLN A 72 -7.15 -4.99 -8.19
C GLN A 72 -5.98 -4.02 -8.17
N LYS A 73 -6.18 -2.84 -7.60
CA LYS A 73 -5.12 -1.85 -7.46
C LYS A 73 -4.22 -2.26 -6.29
N TYR A 74 -2.94 -2.45 -6.60
CA TYR A 74 -1.96 -2.89 -5.61
C TYR A 74 -0.63 -2.18 -5.89
N ALA A 75 0.10 -1.87 -4.83
CA ALA A 75 1.47 -1.37 -4.96
C ALA A 75 2.29 -1.81 -3.75
N CYS A 76 3.57 -2.09 -3.99
CA CYS A 76 4.56 -2.24 -2.95
C CYS A 76 5.49 -1.02 -3.02
N LEU A 77 5.67 -0.32 -1.90
CA LEU A 77 6.38 0.95 -1.88
C LEU A 77 7.51 0.90 -0.84
N TRP A 78 8.69 1.39 -1.23
CA TRP A 78 9.91 1.30 -0.44
C TRP A 78 10.41 2.65 0.08
N SER A 79 9.77 3.76 -0.32
CA SER A 79 10.27 5.08 0.07
C SER A 79 9.14 6.10 0.12
N LYS A 80 9.42 7.21 0.80
CA LYS A 80 8.48 8.34 0.85
C LYS A 80 8.25 8.91 -0.54
N GLU A 81 9.27 8.96 -1.38
CA GLU A 81 9.19 9.46 -2.75
C GLU A 81 8.26 8.60 -3.59
N GLN A 82 8.34 7.27 -3.43
CA GLN A 82 7.46 6.35 -4.14
C GLN A 82 6.02 6.49 -3.67
N ILE A 83 5.82 6.72 -2.36
CA ILE A 83 4.48 6.96 -1.81
C ILE A 83 3.88 8.23 -2.44
N ASP A 84 4.63 9.32 -2.43
CA ASP A 84 4.14 10.59 -2.98
C ASP A 84 3.79 10.45 -4.46
N GLY A 85 4.67 9.86 -5.25
CA GLY A 85 4.44 9.68 -6.67
C GLY A 85 3.20 8.84 -6.95
N ARG A 86 3.07 7.69 -6.28
CA ARG A 86 1.96 6.77 -6.52
C ARG A 86 0.62 7.33 -6.04
N ILE A 87 0.59 7.93 -4.84
CA ILE A 87 -0.65 8.41 -4.25
C ILE A 87 -1.14 9.67 -4.95
N ILE A 88 -0.25 10.60 -5.30
CA ILE A 88 -0.63 11.80 -6.04
C ILE A 88 -1.21 11.43 -7.40
N GLU A 89 -0.58 10.51 -8.12
CA GLU A 89 -1.08 10.03 -9.40
C GLU A 89 -2.46 9.37 -9.24
N ALA A 90 -2.62 8.52 -8.23
CA ALA A 90 -3.89 7.82 -8.01
C ALA A 90 -5.03 8.77 -7.66
N VAL A 91 -4.76 9.80 -6.84
CA VAL A 91 -5.78 10.79 -6.46
C VAL A 91 -6.18 11.65 -7.64
N SER A 92 -5.26 11.90 -8.57
CA SER A 92 -5.49 12.76 -9.73
C SER A 92 -6.30 12.10 -10.85
N ASN A 93 -6.48 10.79 -10.77
CA ASN A 93 -7.24 10.04 -11.80
C ASN A 93 -8.75 9.87 -11.42
#